data_ec0c3538943ea2e25843911e9b0fd296
#
_entry.id   ec0c3538943ea2e25843911e9b0fd296
#
_cell.length_a   1.000
_cell.length_b   1.000
_cell.length_c   1.000
_cell.angle_alpha   90.00
_cell.angle_beta   90.00
_cell.angle_gamma   90.00
#
_symmetry.space_group_name_H-M   'P 1'
#
loop_
_entity.id
_entity.type
_entity.pdbx_description
1 polymer ?
#
loop_
_entity_poly.entity_id
_entity_poly.type
_entity_poly.pdbx_seq_one_letter_code
_entity_poly.pdbx_strand_id
1 'polypeptide(L)'
;MTETEGALPPARRRRRRPRKAVRAQAPVTVSVTVATVIRADSPFDSEVAAEDWLDRLDESDFTGEVLDDAVATLDRARAADATASGRPFGTPTEVGSILAARIGYGEGDQVASGRYLEALDVDARGGTAAKRRERLARTGSLARTAAILGDREQAAACEVLVPRVRLDLATGNEAAARLAIETAVGATIGELEFALEDEGHEQDLDQLERLLPTLAEVSARAAQGGGEPADIGLVEEALELAERVIRRRRILEQ
;
A
#
# COMPACT_ATOMS: atom_id res chain seq x y z
N MET A 1 83.71 12.03 2.89
CA MET A 1 82.52 11.79 3.69
C MET A 1 81.60 12.99 3.49
N THR A 2 80.67 12.89 2.61
CA THR A 2 79.59 13.89 2.40
C THR A 2 78.36 13.16 1.96
N GLU A 3 77.41 13.01 2.88
CA GLU A 3 76.11 12.45 2.63
C GLU A 3 75.30 13.40 1.78
N THR A 4 74.71 12.87 0.71
CA THR A 4 73.73 13.61 -0.12
C THR A 4 72.34 13.07 0.22
N GLU A 5 71.57 13.87 0.95
CA GLU A 5 70.15 13.65 1.18
C GLU A 5 69.37 13.72 -0.14
N GLY A 6 68.74 12.63 -0.52
CA GLY A 6 67.86 12.51 -1.65
C GLY A 6 66.45 13.05 -1.31
N ALA A 7 66.05 14.18 -1.83
CA ALA A 7 64.70 14.72 -1.71
C ALA A 7 63.73 13.88 -2.55
N LEU A 8 62.67 13.37 -1.91
CA LEU A 8 61.53 12.72 -2.57
C LEU A 8 60.80 13.67 -3.51
N PRO A 9 60.39 13.22 -4.72
CA PRO A 9 59.63 14.10 -5.62
C PRO A 9 58.24 14.37 -5.10
N PRO A 10 57.69 15.60 -5.33
CA PRO A 10 56.40 16.00 -4.80
C PRO A 10 55.28 15.14 -5.41
N ALA A 11 54.41 14.66 -4.54
CA ALA A 11 53.21 13.88 -4.90
C ALA A 11 52.33 14.70 -5.90
N ARG A 12 52.14 14.12 -7.12
CA ARG A 12 51.26 14.68 -8.12
C ARG A 12 49.84 14.73 -7.54
N ARG A 13 49.37 15.95 -7.19
CA ARG A 13 47.96 16.21 -6.89
C ARG A 13 47.12 15.86 -8.12
N ARG A 14 46.35 14.73 -8.00
CA ARG A 14 45.31 14.39 -8.98
C ARG A 14 44.32 15.56 -9.04
N ARG A 15 44.31 16.30 -10.14
CA ARG A 15 43.28 17.30 -10.42
C ARG A 15 41.93 16.57 -10.41
N ARG A 16 41.10 16.83 -9.39
CA ARG A 16 39.69 16.45 -9.39
C ARG A 16 39.04 17.10 -10.61
N ARG A 17 38.57 16.27 -11.55
CA ARG A 17 37.71 16.75 -12.63
C ARG A 17 36.51 17.46 -11.98
N PRO A 18 36.16 18.69 -12.44
CA PRO A 18 34.98 19.36 -11.94
C PRO A 18 33.77 18.45 -12.21
N ARG A 19 33.04 18.08 -11.16
CA ARG A 19 31.74 17.45 -11.32
C ARG A 19 30.90 18.38 -12.19
N LYS A 20 30.45 17.87 -13.36
CA LYS A 20 29.46 18.56 -14.19
C LYS A 20 28.32 18.97 -13.27
N ALA A 21 28.09 20.26 -13.12
CA ALA A 21 26.96 20.77 -12.35
C ALA A 21 25.71 20.13 -12.96
N VAL A 22 25.00 19.31 -12.19
CA VAL A 22 23.69 18.83 -12.57
C VAL A 22 22.86 20.10 -12.75
N ARG A 23 22.47 20.40 -13.99
CA ARG A 23 21.54 21.49 -14.27
C ARG A 23 20.34 21.24 -13.37
N ALA A 24 20.05 22.16 -12.47
CA ALA A 24 18.83 22.14 -11.69
C ALA A 24 17.68 22.05 -12.69
N GLN A 25 17.00 20.90 -12.71
CA GLN A 25 15.79 20.77 -13.50
C GLN A 25 14.80 21.81 -12.98
N ALA A 26 14.14 22.52 -13.88
CA ALA A 26 13.05 23.41 -13.50
C ALA A 26 12.04 22.63 -12.67
N PRO A 27 11.47 23.24 -11.62
CA PRO A 27 10.48 22.56 -10.78
C PRO A 27 9.33 22.06 -11.68
N VAL A 28 9.06 20.76 -11.60
CA VAL A 28 7.95 20.14 -12.31
C VAL A 28 6.70 20.38 -11.46
N THR A 29 5.64 20.92 -12.07
CA THR A 29 4.35 21.06 -11.42
C THR A 29 3.74 19.66 -11.25
N VAL A 30 3.49 19.24 -10.04
CA VAL A 30 2.83 17.98 -9.71
C VAL A 30 1.40 18.28 -9.32
N SER A 31 0.43 17.59 -9.92
CA SER A 31 -0.97 17.67 -9.49
C SER A 31 -1.12 17.03 -8.12
N VAL A 32 -1.73 17.75 -7.19
CA VAL A 32 -2.01 17.28 -5.83
C VAL A 32 -3.52 17.24 -5.65
N THR A 33 -4.02 16.11 -5.15
CA THR A 33 -5.43 15.99 -4.73
C THR A 33 -5.50 16.31 -3.23
N VAL A 34 -6.43 17.16 -2.86
CA VAL A 34 -6.78 17.44 -1.46
C VAL A 34 -8.10 16.77 -1.18
N ALA A 35 -8.18 16.01 -0.09
CA ALA A 35 -9.41 15.38 0.38
C ALA A 35 -9.59 15.68 1.87
N THR A 36 -10.82 15.91 2.29
CA THR A 36 -11.21 16.05 3.70
C THR A 36 -12.22 14.96 4.03
N VAL A 37 -11.91 14.12 5.00
CA VAL A 37 -12.83 13.11 5.53
C VAL A 37 -13.39 13.64 6.85
N ILE A 38 -14.72 13.72 6.95
CA ILE A 38 -15.42 14.27 8.10
C ILE A 38 -16.27 13.18 8.75
N ARG A 39 -16.07 12.95 10.04
CA ARG A 39 -16.92 12.08 10.84
C ARG A 39 -18.01 12.92 11.52
N ALA A 40 -19.17 12.96 10.89
CA ALA A 40 -20.34 13.69 11.38
C ALA A 40 -21.32 12.80 12.18
N ASP A 41 -21.13 11.49 12.11
CA ASP A 41 -21.92 10.46 12.80
C ASP A 41 -21.64 10.37 14.31
N SER A 42 -20.51 10.91 14.74
CA SER A 42 -20.06 10.90 16.13
C SER A 42 -19.55 12.28 16.53
N PRO A 43 -20.41 13.29 16.65
CA PRO A 43 -20.01 14.61 17.09
C PRO A 43 -19.50 14.58 18.52
N PHE A 44 -18.60 15.48 18.86
CA PHE A 44 -18.16 15.65 20.26
C PHE A 44 -19.24 16.33 21.08
N ASP A 45 -19.45 15.85 22.33
CA ASP A 45 -20.42 16.43 23.25
C ASP A 45 -20.06 17.84 23.74
N SER A 46 -18.77 18.19 23.67
CA SER A 46 -18.25 19.49 24.08
C SER A 46 -16.88 19.78 23.43
N GLU A 47 -16.46 21.04 23.45
CA GLU A 47 -15.14 21.46 23.01
C GLU A 47 -14.03 20.79 23.83
N VAL A 48 -14.22 20.66 25.14
CA VAL A 48 -13.27 19.95 26.03
C VAL A 48 -13.09 18.48 25.61
N ALA A 49 -14.16 17.81 25.21
CA ALA A 49 -14.08 16.42 24.72
C ALA A 49 -13.34 16.33 23.39
N ALA A 50 -13.45 17.36 22.55
CA ALA A 50 -12.71 17.45 21.29
C ALA A 50 -11.21 17.75 21.52
N GLU A 51 -10.87 18.64 22.47
CA GLU A 51 -9.50 18.90 22.91
C GLU A 51 -8.85 17.64 23.49
N ASP A 52 -9.50 16.97 24.42
CA ASP A 52 -9.04 15.71 25.02
C ASP A 52 -8.83 14.59 23.97
N TRP A 53 -9.63 14.57 22.91
CA TRP A 53 -9.44 13.65 21.80
C TRP A 53 -8.22 14.02 20.97
N LEU A 54 -8.01 15.31 20.69
CA LEU A 54 -6.88 15.79 19.91
C LEU A 54 -5.55 15.54 20.64
N ASP A 55 -5.52 15.74 21.96
CA ASP A 55 -4.36 15.48 22.81
C ASP A 55 -3.94 13.99 22.78
N ARG A 56 -4.91 13.07 22.73
CA ARG A 56 -4.64 11.62 22.61
C ARG A 56 -4.04 11.23 21.26
N LEU A 57 -4.17 12.06 20.23
CA LEU A 57 -3.56 11.83 18.92
C LEU A 57 -2.03 11.97 18.95
N ASP A 58 -1.45 12.53 19.98
CA ASP A 58 0.01 12.57 20.19
C ASP A 58 0.59 11.16 20.47
N GLU A 59 -0.27 10.19 20.80
CA GLU A 59 0.06 8.76 20.86
C GLU A 59 0.13 8.19 19.44
N SER A 60 1.31 7.77 19.00
CA SER A 60 1.60 7.40 17.60
C SER A 60 0.68 6.32 17.00
N ASP A 61 0.25 5.35 17.82
CA ASP A 61 -0.60 4.24 17.37
C ASP A 61 -2.03 4.72 17.06
N PHE A 62 -2.60 5.56 17.93
CA PHE A 62 -3.94 6.11 17.74
C PHE A 62 -4.02 7.04 16.51
N THR A 63 -2.98 7.82 16.26
CA THR A 63 -2.88 8.67 15.06
C THR A 63 -2.86 7.83 13.78
N GLY A 64 -2.16 6.69 13.79
CA GLY A 64 -2.11 5.75 12.67
C GLY A 64 -3.49 5.20 12.34
N GLU A 65 -4.23 4.73 13.34
CA GLU A 65 -5.58 4.17 13.19
C GLU A 65 -6.57 5.19 12.59
N VAL A 66 -6.54 6.43 13.07
CA VAL A 66 -7.40 7.50 12.55
C VAL A 66 -7.08 7.83 11.09
N LEU A 67 -5.80 7.85 10.72
CA LEU A 67 -5.37 8.09 9.34
C LEU A 67 -5.76 6.94 8.42
N ASP A 68 -5.57 5.70 8.84
CA ASP A 68 -5.92 4.51 8.07
C ASP A 68 -7.44 4.43 7.83
N ASP A 69 -8.26 4.72 8.83
CA ASP A 69 -9.73 4.79 8.69
C ASP A 69 -10.17 5.91 7.72
N ALA A 70 -9.52 7.07 7.80
CA ALA A 70 -9.79 8.17 6.86
C ALA A 70 -9.43 7.79 5.42
N VAL A 71 -8.28 7.13 5.20
CA VAL A 71 -7.85 6.64 3.88
C VAL A 71 -8.81 5.58 3.34
N ALA A 72 -9.22 4.63 4.17
CA ALA A 72 -10.19 3.59 3.80
C ALA A 72 -11.55 4.22 3.40
N THR A 73 -11.99 5.24 4.13
CA THR A 73 -13.23 5.97 3.81
C THR A 73 -13.12 6.72 2.48
N LEU A 74 -11.98 7.38 2.23
CA LEU A 74 -11.72 8.05 0.95
C LEU A 74 -11.73 7.04 -0.22
N ASP A 75 -11.08 5.90 -0.06
CA ASP A 75 -11.00 4.89 -1.12
C ASP A 75 -12.38 4.24 -1.39
N ARG A 76 -13.20 4.00 -0.36
CA ARG A 76 -14.60 3.58 -0.55
C ARG A 76 -15.40 4.60 -1.34
N ALA A 77 -15.27 5.89 -1.03
CA ALA A 77 -15.95 6.96 -1.75
C ALA A 77 -15.51 7.02 -3.23
N ARG A 78 -14.22 6.87 -3.50
CA ARG A 78 -13.65 6.83 -4.86
C ARG A 78 -14.14 5.61 -5.65
N ALA A 79 -14.19 4.45 -5.01
CA ALA A 79 -14.72 3.23 -5.62
C ALA A 79 -16.21 3.37 -5.97
N ALA A 80 -16.99 3.94 -5.06
CA ALA A 80 -18.42 4.20 -5.31
C ALA A 80 -18.63 5.19 -6.48
N ASP A 81 -17.86 6.29 -6.53
CA ASP A 81 -17.93 7.25 -7.66
C ASP A 81 -17.51 6.58 -8.98
N ALA A 82 -16.47 5.78 -8.99
CA ALA A 82 -16.03 5.04 -10.16
C ALA A 82 -17.11 4.07 -10.67
N THR A 83 -17.74 3.34 -9.76
CA THR A 83 -18.85 2.43 -10.08
C THR A 83 -20.04 3.19 -10.64
N ALA A 84 -20.47 4.27 -9.98
CA ALA A 84 -21.61 5.07 -10.40
C ALA A 84 -21.40 5.73 -11.76
N SER A 85 -20.15 6.11 -12.07
CA SER A 85 -19.79 6.77 -13.35
C SER A 85 -19.33 5.79 -14.44
N GLY A 86 -19.31 4.48 -14.17
CA GLY A 86 -18.83 3.46 -15.11
C GLY A 86 -17.34 3.59 -15.46
N ARG A 87 -16.54 4.20 -14.58
CA ARG A 87 -15.10 4.37 -14.76
C ARG A 87 -14.32 3.28 -14.02
N PRO A 88 -13.17 2.82 -14.55
CA PRO A 88 -12.34 1.90 -13.79
C PRO A 88 -11.85 2.56 -12.50
N PHE A 89 -11.95 1.83 -11.37
CA PHE A 89 -11.35 2.26 -10.12
C PHE A 89 -9.82 2.09 -10.21
N GLY A 90 -9.10 3.13 -9.79
CA GLY A 90 -7.63 3.11 -9.78
C GLY A 90 -7.05 2.42 -8.55
N THR A 91 -5.75 2.59 -8.35
CA THR A 91 -5.02 2.06 -7.20
C THR A 91 -5.52 2.70 -5.89
N PRO A 92 -5.60 1.94 -4.78
CA PRO A 92 -5.85 2.48 -3.45
C PRO A 92 -4.84 3.56 -3.07
N THR A 93 -5.24 4.43 -2.16
CA THR A 93 -4.36 5.46 -1.63
C THR A 93 -3.32 4.83 -0.71
N GLU A 94 -2.05 4.83 -1.10
CA GLU A 94 -0.97 4.42 -0.20
C GLU A 94 -0.70 5.54 0.81
N VAL A 95 -0.75 5.24 2.11
CA VAL A 95 -0.44 6.20 3.19
C VAL A 95 0.94 6.84 2.98
N GLY A 96 1.93 6.08 2.52
CA GLY A 96 3.26 6.59 2.16
C GLY A 96 3.28 7.60 1.00
N SER A 97 2.23 7.68 0.18
CA SER A 97 2.10 8.67 -0.90
C SER A 97 1.51 10.01 -0.44
N ILE A 98 0.99 10.08 0.79
CA ILE A 98 0.41 11.29 1.36
C ILE A 98 1.51 12.32 1.59
N LEU A 99 1.38 13.49 0.99
CA LEU A 99 2.36 14.58 1.10
C LEU A 99 2.25 15.30 2.44
N ALA A 100 1.02 15.50 2.90
CA ALA A 100 0.70 16.13 4.18
C ALA A 100 -0.64 15.60 4.66
N ALA A 101 -0.74 15.30 5.94
CA ALA A 101 -1.98 14.94 6.60
C ALA A 101 -2.18 15.86 7.80
N ARG A 102 -3.43 16.22 8.05
CA ARG A 102 -3.83 17.04 9.19
C ARG A 102 -5.09 16.43 9.79
N ILE A 103 -5.07 16.26 11.11
CA ILE A 103 -6.20 15.73 11.86
C ILE A 103 -6.61 16.81 12.87
N GLY A 104 -7.92 17.06 12.99
CA GLY A 104 -8.40 18.09 13.89
C GLY A 104 -9.91 18.11 13.97
N TYR A 105 -10.44 19.05 14.72
CA TYR A 105 -11.86 19.24 14.89
C TYR A 105 -12.28 20.69 14.56
N GLY A 106 -13.58 20.89 14.38
CA GLY A 106 -14.13 22.20 14.08
C GLY A 106 -15.62 22.12 13.79
N GLU A 107 -16.21 23.26 13.39
CA GLU A 107 -17.63 23.38 13.15
C GLU A 107 -17.99 23.14 11.68
N GLY A 108 -18.93 22.20 11.44
CA GLY A 108 -19.72 22.06 10.24
C GLY A 108 -19.03 22.36 8.90
N ASP A 109 -19.55 23.30 8.15
CA ASP A 109 -19.06 23.69 6.82
C ASP A 109 -17.63 24.24 6.80
N GLN A 110 -17.11 24.69 7.94
CA GLN A 110 -15.74 25.21 8.05
C GLN A 110 -14.75 24.07 7.93
N VAL A 111 -15.01 22.93 8.61
CA VAL A 111 -14.18 21.72 8.52
C VAL A 111 -14.19 21.17 7.10
N ALA A 112 -15.34 21.17 6.42
CA ALA A 112 -15.46 20.76 5.03
C ALA A 112 -14.57 21.60 4.10
N SER A 113 -14.33 22.85 4.46
CA SER A 113 -13.42 23.76 3.75
C SER A 113 -11.97 23.67 4.21
N GLY A 114 -11.62 22.69 5.06
CA GLY A 114 -10.27 22.53 5.63
C GLY A 114 -9.93 23.56 6.71
N ARG A 115 -10.91 24.21 7.31
CA ARG A 115 -10.74 25.14 8.42
C ARG A 115 -11.10 24.41 9.72
N TYR A 116 -10.10 24.19 10.53
CA TYR A 116 -10.24 23.59 11.84
C TYR A 116 -10.21 24.65 12.93
N LEU A 117 -10.88 24.41 14.04
CA LEU A 117 -10.68 25.15 15.30
C LEU A 117 -9.29 24.84 15.84
N GLU A 118 -8.99 23.54 15.95
CA GLU A 118 -7.66 23.05 16.25
C GLU A 118 -7.31 21.83 15.39
N ALA A 119 -6.01 21.68 15.07
CA ALA A 119 -5.53 20.56 14.27
C ALA A 119 -4.05 20.30 14.50
N LEU A 120 -3.66 19.02 14.38
CA LEU A 120 -2.29 18.54 14.39
C LEU A 120 -1.84 18.19 12.97
N ASP A 121 -0.61 18.56 12.62
CA ASP A 121 0.05 18.08 11.42
C ASP A 121 0.62 16.67 11.68
N VAL A 122 0.25 15.71 10.86
CA VAL A 122 0.60 14.29 11.02
C VAL A 122 1.66 13.89 9.99
N ASP A 123 2.77 13.29 10.44
CA ASP A 123 3.75 12.68 9.52
C ASP A 123 3.27 11.31 9.05
N ALA A 124 2.49 11.28 7.98
CA ALA A 124 2.00 10.08 7.33
C ALA A 124 3.12 9.15 6.80
N ARG A 125 4.36 9.63 6.72
CA ARG A 125 5.47 8.89 6.09
C ARG A 125 6.28 8.01 7.04
N GLY A 126 5.95 7.98 8.32
CA GLY A 126 6.65 7.18 9.32
C GLY A 126 8.12 7.55 9.54
N GLY A 127 8.77 6.94 10.52
CA GLY A 127 10.15 7.22 10.91
C GLY A 127 11.22 6.79 9.89
N THR A 128 12.49 7.15 10.16
CA THR A 128 13.64 6.91 9.27
C THR A 128 13.88 5.45 8.88
N ALA A 129 13.53 4.49 9.75
CA ALA A 129 13.66 3.06 9.47
C ALA A 129 12.60 2.58 8.47
N ALA A 130 11.36 3.06 8.57
CA ALA A 130 10.30 2.81 7.62
C ALA A 130 10.64 3.39 6.24
N LYS A 131 11.15 4.62 6.19
CA LYS A 131 11.62 5.29 4.95
C LYS A 131 12.73 4.50 4.24
N ARG A 132 13.61 3.83 4.98
CA ARG A 132 14.68 3.00 4.39
C ARG A 132 14.13 1.71 3.78
N ARG A 133 13.24 1.00 4.49
CA ARG A 133 12.56 -0.22 3.97
C ARG A 133 11.73 0.10 2.73
N GLU A 134 10.97 1.18 2.78
CA GLU A 134 10.15 1.66 1.66
C GLU A 134 11.01 1.99 0.43
N ARG A 135 12.17 2.64 0.61
CA ARG A 135 13.08 2.95 -0.49
C ARG A 135 13.64 1.68 -1.14
N LEU A 136 14.01 0.66 -0.35
CA LEU A 136 14.49 -0.61 -0.86
C LEU A 136 13.38 -1.37 -1.62
N ALA A 137 12.17 -1.43 -1.05
CA ALA A 137 11.01 -2.03 -1.69
C ALA A 137 10.66 -1.34 -3.02
N ARG A 138 10.67 0.00 -3.05
CA ARG A 138 10.44 0.77 -4.29
C ARG A 138 11.51 0.51 -5.35
N THR A 139 12.77 0.33 -4.97
CA THR A 139 13.83 0.06 -5.95
C THR A 139 13.64 -1.29 -6.63
N GLY A 140 13.29 -2.33 -5.87
CA GLY A 140 12.95 -3.65 -6.41
C GLY A 140 11.70 -3.60 -7.31
N SER A 141 10.66 -2.91 -6.85
CA SER A 141 9.43 -2.71 -7.62
C SER A 141 9.67 -1.98 -8.94
N LEU A 142 10.51 -0.94 -8.96
CA LEU A 142 10.84 -0.20 -10.18
C LEU A 142 11.63 -1.04 -11.19
N ALA A 143 12.58 -1.86 -10.71
CA ALA A 143 13.34 -2.77 -11.58
C ALA A 143 12.42 -3.80 -12.24
N ARG A 144 11.50 -4.39 -11.46
CA ARG A 144 10.51 -5.34 -11.95
C ARG A 144 9.50 -4.68 -12.91
N THR A 145 9.03 -3.48 -12.60
CA THR A 145 8.18 -2.69 -13.51
C THR A 145 8.87 -2.50 -14.87
N ALA A 146 10.16 -2.16 -14.87
CA ALA A 146 10.93 -2.01 -16.11
C ALA A 146 11.13 -3.35 -16.85
N ALA A 147 11.19 -4.48 -16.14
CA ALA A 147 11.26 -5.80 -16.75
C ALA A 147 9.94 -6.19 -17.44
N ILE A 148 8.80 -5.97 -16.76
CA ILE A 148 7.46 -6.24 -17.28
C ILE A 148 7.16 -5.33 -18.50
N LEU A 149 7.41 -4.02 -18.38
CA LEU A 149 7.20 -3.08 -19.50
C LEU A 149 8.12 -3.34 -20.71
N GLY A 150 9.26 -3.98 -20.48
CA GLY A 150 10.20 -4.36 -21.54
C GLY A 150 10.03 -5.80 -22.02
N ASP A 151 8.91 -6.46 -21.73
CA ASP A 151 8.59 -7.85 -22.10
C ASP A 151 9.67 -8.88 -21.69
N ARG A 152 10.46 -8.58 -20.67
CA ARG A 152 11.49 -9.47 -20.12
C ARG A 152 10.98 -10.35 -18.99
N GLU A 153 9.86 -9.98 -18.43
CA GLU A 153 9.15 -10.70 -17.36
C GLU A 153 7.64 -10.59 -17.61
N GLN A 154 6.92 -11.68 -17.35
CA GLN A 154 5.45 -11.68 -17.37
C GLN A 154 4.94 -11.70 -15.94
N ALA A 155 3.95 -10.86 -15.63
CA ALA A 155 3.23 -10.95 -14.37
C ALA A 155 2.37 -12.22 -14.37
N ALA A 156 2.45 -13.00 -13.29
CA ALA A 156 1.58 -14.14 -13.08
C ALA A 156 0.13 -13.67 -12.85
N ALA A 157 -0.86 -14.47 -13.23
CA ALA A 157 -2.27 -14.10 -13.04
C ALA A 157 -2.61 -13.94 -11.56
N CYS A 158 -2.06 -14.77 -10.68
CA CYS A 158 -2.25 -14.66 -9.24
C CYS A 158 -1.75 -13.29 -8.71
N GLU A 159 -0.67 -12.74 -9.25
CA GLU A 159 -0.14 -11.43 -8.85
C GLU A 159 -1.02 -10.24 -9.26
N VAL A 160 -1.94 -10.46 -10.18
CA VAL A 160 -2.95 -9.48 -10.59
C VAL A 160 -4.27 -9.69 -9.85
N LEU A 161 -4.70 -10.93 -9.73
CA LEU A 161 -6.01 -11.28 -9.15
C LEU A 161 -6.05 -11.12 -7.64
N VAL A 162 -5.02 -11.58 -6.92
CA VAL A 162 -4.97 -11.51 -5.45
C VAL A 162 -5.04 -10.06 -4.94
N PRO A 163 -4.22 -9.11 -5.44
CA PRO A 163 -4.36 -7.71 -5.07
C PRO A 163 -5.72 -7.09 -5.46
N ARG A 164 -6.38 -7.61 -6.50
CA ARG A 164 -7.70 -7.15 -6.89
C ARG A 164 -8.76 -7.54 -5.87
N VAL A 165 -8.75 -8.80 -5.38
CA VAL A 165 -9.63 -9.24 -4.30
C VAL A 165 -9.42 -8.41 -3.03
N ARG A 166 -8.15 -8.12 -2.67
CA ARG A 166 -7.81 -7.23 -1.55
C ARG A 166 -8.42 -5.84 -1.71
N LEU A 167 -8.33 -5.28 -2.91
CA LEU A 167 -8.92 -3.99 -3.23
C LEU A 167 -10.44 -4.01 -3.10
N ASP A 168 -11.11 -5.03 -3.64
CA ASP A 168 -12.56 -5.16 -3.58
C ASP A 168 -13.06 -5.25 -2.13
N LEU A 169 -12.37 -6.01 -1.25
CA LEU A 169 -12.66 -6.02 0.19
C LEU A 169 -12.43 -4.66 0.85
N ALA A 170 -11.28 -4.03 0.60
CA ALA A 170 -10.91 -2.76 1.22
C ALA A 170 -11.88 -1.62 0.83
N THR A 171 -12.51 -1.71 -0.32
CA THR A 171 -13.49 -0.72 -0.81
C THR A 171 -14.94 -1.08 -0.52
N GLY A 172 -15.18 -2.20 0.21
CA GLY A 172 -16.53 -2.66 0.56
C GLY A 172 -17.27 -3.34 -0.59
N ASN A 173 -16.58 -3.71 -1.67
CA ASN A 173 -17.15 -4.43 -2.80
C ASN A 173 -17.10 -5.96 -2.55
N GLU A 174 -17.75 -6.40 -1.47
CA GLU A 174 -17.73 -7.79 -1.01
C GLU A 174 -18.22 -8.80 -2.07
N ALA A 175 -19.21 -8.41 -2.88
CA ALA A 175 -19.75 -9.28 -3.92
C ALA A 175 -18.67 -9.58 -4.98
N ALA A 176 -17.89 -8.60 -5.41
CA ALA A 176 -16.79 -8.81 -6.34
C ALA A 176 -15.67 -9.63 -5.73
N ALA A 177 -15.34 -9.40 -4.45
CA ALA A 177 -14.35 -10.19 -3.74
C ALA A 177 -14.73 -11.67 -3.67
N ARG A 178 -16.01 -11.99 -3.32
CA ARG A 178 -16.53 -13.37 -3.31
C ARG A 178 -16.48 -14.03 -4.69
N LEU A 179 -16.75 -13.27 -5.75
CA LEU A 179 -16.71 -13.78 -7.13
C LEU A 179 -15.28 -14.06 -7.60
N ALA A 180 -14.31 -13.26 -7.20
CA ALA A 180 -12.95 -13.32 -7.72
C ALA A 180 -12.02 -14.26 -6.93
N ILE A 181 -12.33 -14.57 -5.66
CA ILE A 181 -11.42 -15.30 -4.77
C ILE A 181 -11.08 -16.71 -5.25
N GLU A 182 -12.07 -17.46 -5.73
CA GLU A 182 -11.86 -18.82 -6.28
C GLU A 182 -10.84 -18.80 -7.41
N THR A 183 -11.01 -17.89 -8.36
CA THR A 183 -10.11 -17.75 -9.51
C THR A 183 -8.71 -17.29 -9.08
N ALA A 184 -8.63 -16.37 -8.11
CA ALA A 184 -7.36 -15.90 -7.57
C ALA A 184 -6.58 -17.00 -6.85
N VAL A 185 -7.27 -17.82 -6.05
CA VAL A 185 -6.68 -18.96 -5.35
C VAL A 185 -6.27 -20.05 -6.34
N GLY A 186 -7.14 -20.41 -7.29
CA GLY A 186 -6.80 -21.39 -8.33
C GLY A 186 -5.59 -20.99 -9.16
N ALA A 187 -5.48 -19.70 -9.52
CA ALA A 187 -4.29 -19.19 -10.20
C ALA A 187 -3.04 -19.24 -9.28
N THR A 188 -3.19 -18.96 -7.99
CA THR A 188 -2.06 -19.04 -7.04
C THR A 188 -1.52 -20.46 -6.93
N ILE A 189 -2.38 -21.44 -6.80
CA ILE A 189 -2.00 -22.87 -6.75
C ILE A 189 -1.32 -23.25 -8.08
N GLY A 190 -2.01 -23.08 -9.22
CA GLY A 190 -1.53 -23.56 -10.50
C GLY A 190 -0.24 -22.89 -11.00
N GLU A 191 0.01 -21.64 -10.65
CA GLU A 191 1.22 -20.91 -11.08
C GLU A 191 2.39 -21.03 -10.10
N LEU A 192 2.13 -21.36 -8.82
CA LEU A 192 3.15 -21.34 -7.78
C LEU A 192 3.40 -22.71 -7.13
N GLU A 193 2.72 -23.77 -7.52
CA GLU A 193 2.89 -25.12 -6.97
C GLU A 193 4.35 -25.60 -6.97
N PHE A 194 5.09 -25.33 -8.03
CA PHE A 194 6.48 -25.75 -8.19
C PHE A 194 7.47 -24.58 -8.09
N ALA A 195 7.05 -23.45 -7.59
CA ALA A 195 7.89 -22.25 -7.59
C ALA A 195 9.02 -22.32 -6.56
N LEU A 196 8.83 -23.04 -5.46
CA LEU A 196 9.78 -23.12 -4.34
C LEU A 196 9.79 -24.50 -3.71
N GLU A 197 10.97 -24.99 -3.38
CA GLU A 197 11.19 -26.15 -2.50
C GLU A 197 11.28 -25.68 -1.04
N ASP A 198 10.15 -25.30 -0.44
CA ASP A 198 10.05 -24.75 0.92
C ASP A 198 8.82 -25.33 1.63
N GLU A 199 9.04 -25.99 2.77
CA GLU A 199 7.98 -26.69 3.52
C GLU A 199 6.81 -25.77 3.90
N GLY A 200 7.08 -24.52 4.27
CA GLY A 200 6.03 -23.58 4.59
C GLY A 200 5.28 -23.09 3.36
N HIS A 201 5.90 -23.09 2.18
CA HIS A 201 5.23 -22.82 0.91
C HIS A 201 4.26 -23.94 0.55
N GLU A 202 4.70 -25.20 0.65
CA GLU A 202 3.89 -26.38 0.42
C GLU A 202 2.70 -26.44 1.37
N GLN A 203 2.91 -26.16 2.68
CA GLN A 203 1.84 -26.12 3.68
C GLN A 203 0.78 -25.05 3.39
N ASP A 204 1.19 -23.85 2.97
CA ASP A 204 0.27 -22.78 2.61
C ASP A 204 -0.54 -23.13 1.35
N LEU A 205 0.08 -23.79 0.34
CA LEU A 205 -0.62 -24.28 -0.86
C LEU A 205 -1.62 -25.40 -0.53
N ASP A 206 -1.23 -26.37 0.28
CA ASP A 206 -2.12 -27.44 0.76
C ASP A 206 -3.36 -26.89 1.49
N GLN A 207 -3.21 -25.76 2.21
CA GLN A 207 -4.32 -25.09 2.86
C GLN A 207 -5.24 -24.42 1.83
N LEU A 208 -4.68 -23.75 0.82
CA LEU A 208 -5.46 -23.16 -0.27
C LEU A 208 -6.23 -24.21 -1.05
N GLU A 209 -5.63 -25.37 -1.35
CA GLU A 209 -6.32 -26.48 -2.02
C GLU A 209 -7.51 -26.98 -1.21
N ARG A 210 -7.37 -27.10 0.10
CA ARG A 210 -8.47 -27.50 1.00
C ARG A 210 -9.61 -26.49 1.05
N LEU A 211 -9.33 -25.20 0.93
CA LEU A 211 -10.32 -24.13 0.91
C LEU A 211 -11.02 -23.99 -0.43
N LEU A 212 -10.38 -24.36 -1.53
CA LEU A 212 -10.85 -24.11 -2.90
C LEU A 212 -12.29 -24.62 -3.16
N PRO A 213 -12.72 -25.83 -2.74
CA PRO A 213 -14.11 -26.27 -2.94
C PRO A 213 -15.14 -25.37 -2.25
N THR A 214 -14.85 -24.92 -1.03
CA THR A 214 -15.75 -24.05 -0.29
C THR A 214 -15.78 -22.63 -0.90
N LEU A 215 -14.65 -22.16 -1.40
CA LEU A 215 -14.58 -20.88 -2.13
C LEU A 215 -15.37 -20.93 -3.44
N ALA A 216 -15.40 -22.08 -4.13
CA ALA A 216 -16.23 -22.27 -5.31
C ALA A 216 -17.73 -22.13 -4.98
N GLU A 217 -18.17 -22.67 -3.83
CA GLU A 217 -19.54 -22.48 -3.37
C GLU A 217 -19.85 -21.02 -3.03
N VAL A 218 -18.92 -20.31 -2.38
CA VAL A 218 -19.05 -18.88 -2.09
C VAL A 218 -19.18 -18.08 -3.39
N SER A 219 -18.30 -18.35 -4.37
CA SER A 219 -18.33 -17.71 -5.68
C SER A 219 -19.64 -17.99 -6.43
N ALA A 220 -20.11 -19.24 -6.42
CA ALA A 220 -21.37 -19.62 -7.04
C ALA A 220 -22.59 -18.92 -6.40
N ARG A 221 -22.64 -18.81 -5.06
CA ARG A 221 -23.70 -18.06 -4.37
C ARG A 221 -23.65 -16.56 -4.74
N ALA A 222 -22.47 -15.98 -4.75
CA ALA A 222 -22.30 -14.58 -5.13
C ALA A 222 -22.72 -14.30 -6.58
N ALA A 223 -22.47 -15.24 -7.50
CA ALA A 223 -22.91 -15.14 -8.90
C ALA A 223 -24.44 -15.12 -9.04
N GLN A 224 -25.17 -15.67 -8.08
CA GLN A 224 -26.63 -15.67 -8.01
C GLN A 224 -27.19 -14.45 -7.24
N GLY A 225 -26.34 -13.50 -6.86
CA GLY A 225 -26.70 -12.32 -6.06
C GLY A 225 -26.87 -12.62 -4.57
N GLY A 226 -26.43 -13.80 -4.09
CA GLY A 226 -26.42 -14.21 -2.69
C GLY A 226 -25.07 -13.95 -2.01
N GLY A 227 -25.01 -14.20 -0.71
CA GLY A 227 -23.78 -14.15 0.10
C GLY A 227 -24.12 -14.07 1.57
N GLU A 228 -23.34 -14.76 2.39
CA GLU A 228 -23.48 -14.76 3.83
C GLU A 228 -22.37 -13.94 4.47
N PRO A 229 -22.57 -13.30 5.64
CA PRO A 229 -21.50 -12.59 6.35
C PRO A 229 -20.30 -13.49 6.65
N ALA A 230 -20.52 -14.77 6.94
CA ALA A 230 -19.46 -15.75 7.18
C ALA A 230 -18.55 -15.99 5.95
N ASP A 231 -19.06 -15.78 4.74
CA ASP A 231 -18.30 -15.94 3.49
C ASP A 231 -17.10 -14.96 3.45
N ILE A 232 -17.22 -13.78 4.04
CA ILE A 232 -16.15 -12.79 4.06
C ILE A 232 -14.97 -13.25 4.88
N GLY A 233 -15.18 -13.84 6.05
CA GLY A 233 -14.08 -14.40 6.85
C GLY A 233 -13.29 -15.47 6.09
N LEU A 234 -13.99 -16.31 5.31
CA LEU A 234 -13.36 -17.33 4.47
C LEU A 234 -12.57 -16.72 3.31
N VAL A 235 -13.12 -15.67 2.68
CA VAL A 235 -12.41 -14.91 1.62
C VAL A 235 -11.15 -14.24 2.17
N GLU A 236 -11.22 -13.66 3.35
CA GLU A 236 -10.07 -13.02 4.02
C GLU A 236 -8.99 -14.04 4.37
N GLU A 237 -9.36 -15.21 4.94
CA GLU A 237 -8.43 -16.30 5.25
C GLU A 237 -7.69 -16.79 4.00
N ALA A 238 -8.42 -17.09 2.93
CA ALA A 238 -7.85 -17.55 1.67
C ALA A 238 -6.95 -16.49 1.03
N LEU A 239 -7.34 -15.22 1.11
CA LEU A 239 -6.59 -14.10 0.59
C LEU A 239 -5.26 -13.90 1.33
N GLU A 240 -5.25 -13.99 2.66
CA GLU A 240 -4.03 -13.91 3.47
C GLU A 240 -3.04 -15.03 3.15
N LEU A 241 -3.55 -16.25 2.95
CA LEU A 241 -2.73 -17.39 2.52
C LEU A 241 -2.12 -17.14 1.13
N ALA A 242 -2.92 -16.75 0.15
CA ALA A 242 -2.45 -16.46 -1.21
C ALA A 242 -1.41 -15.33 -1.23
N GLU A 243 -1.63 -14.25 -0.48
CA GLU A 243 -0.65 -13.15 -0.32
C GLU A 243 0.65 -13.63 0.31
N ARG A 244 0.59 -14.57 1.27
CA ARG A 244 1.77 -15.14 1.92
C ARG A 244 2.59 -15.98 0.95
N VAL A 245 1.94 -16.83 0.14
CA VAL A 245 2.57 -17.63 -0.92
C VAL A 245 3.29 -16.73 -1.91
N ILE A 246 2.62 -15.71 -2.45
CA ILE A 246 3.20 -14.75 -3.41
C ILE A 246 4.37 -13.98 -2.78
N ARG A 247 4.24 -13.55 -1.53
CA ARG A 247 5.28 -12.81 -0.81
C ARG A 247 6.52 -13.67 -0.60
N ARG A 248 6.36 -14.96 -0.22
CA ARG A 248 7.45 -15.90 0.01
C ARG A 248 8.26 -16.12 -1.27
N ARG A 249 7.59 -16.36 -2.39
CA ARG A 249 8.23 -16.43 -3.71
C ARG A 249 9.08 -15.19 -3.99
N ARG A 250 8.54 -14.01 -3.83
CA ARG A 250 9.26 -12.73 -4.10
C ARG A 250 10.50 -12.53 -3.24
N ILE A 251 10.52 -13.07 -2.02
CA ILE A 251 11.67 -12.95 -1.11
C ILE A 251 12.77 -13.94 -1.48
N LEU A 252 12.42 -15.15 -1.90
CA LEU A 252 13.38 -16.22 -2.16
C LEU A 252 13.95 -16.20 -3.59
N GLU A 253 13.30 -15.49 -4.53
CA GLU A 253 13.82 -15.24 -5.89
C GLU A 253 14.77 -14.04 -5.99
N GLN A 254 15.00 -13.27 -4.89
CA GLN A 254 15.94 -12.13 -4.84
C GLN A 254 17.32 -12.57 -4.36
#